data_052f0b8206885e943f88016b5496a18e
#
_entry.id   052f0b8206885e943f88016b5496a18e
#
_cell.length_a   1.000
_cell.length_b   1.000
_cell.length_c   1.000
_cell.angle_alpha   90.00
_cell.angle_beta   90.00
_cell.angle_gamma   90.00
#
_symmetry.space_group_name_H-M   'P 1'
#
loop_
_entity.id
_entity.type
_entity.pdbx_description
1 polymer ?
#
loop_
_entity_poly.entity_id
_entity_poly.type
_entity_poly.pdbx_seq_one_letter_code
_entity_poly.pdbx_strand_id
1 'polypeptide(L)'
;MMRGRWPLLCALALAIAATSAPAVERKPARPSAVEKKAPEKKADAPPEPAPGVPLYEGQIMRLAEIMGALAYLRDLCGDGDGAEYRARMATLLDAEGTTPDRRERLAGAYNRGYRGYETTYGQCTANARAAIARFVAEGGRLSRDISDRYGGT
;
A
#
# COMPACT_ATOMS: atom_id res chain seq x y z
N MET A 1 -35.48 -26.46 -33.26
CA MET A 1 -35.29 -26.44 -34.70
C MET A 1 -34.65 -25.11 -35.07
N MET A 2 -33.44 -25.09 -35.46
CA MET A 2 -32.75 -24.36 -36.56
C MET A 2 -31.27 -24.35 -36.29
N ARG A 3 -30.62 -25.17 -37.06
CA ARG A 3 -29.18 -25.35 -37.24
C ARG A 3 -28.65 -24.22 -38.09
N GLY A 4 -27.57 -23.56 -37.68
CA GLY A 4 -26.77 -22.62 -38.50
C GLY A 4 -25.30 -22.93 -38.37
N ARG A 5 -24.82 -23.86 -39.21
CA ARG A 5 -23.40 -24.15 -39.46
C ARG A 5 -22.85 -23.10 -40.39
N TRP A 6 -21.68 -22.52 -40.03
CA TRP A 6 -20.85 -21.83 -40.99
C TRP A 6 -19.38 -22.26 -40.81
N PRO A 7 -18.84 -22.90 -41.84
CA PRO A 7 -17.40 -23.02 -41.96
C PRO A 7 -16.93 -22.02 -43.05
N LEU A 8 -15.82 -21.32 -42.83
CA LEU A 8 -14.95 -20.90 -43.93
C LEU A 8 -13.55 -20.61 -43.42
N LEU A 9 -12.67 -21.51 -43.82
CA LEU A 9 -11.22 -21.42 -43.86
C LEU A 9 -10.78 -20.16 -44.64
N CYS A 10 -9.82 -19.42 -44.08
CA CYS A 10 -8.86 -18.66 -44.88
C CYS A 10 -7.47 -18.78 -44.27
N ALA A 11 -6.70 -19.68 -44.85
CA ALA A 11 -5.27 -19.75 -44.72
C ALA A 11 -4.63 -18.57 -45.45
N LEU A 12 -3.87 -17.74 -44.76
CA LEU A 12 -2.96 -16.78 -45.39
C LEU A 12 -1.56 -17.00 -44.80
N ALA A 13 -0.73 -17.64 -45.60
CA ALA A 13 0.70 -17.76 -45.35
C ALA A 13 1.37 -16.41 -45.65
N LEU A 14 2.05 -15.83 -44.66
CA LEU A 14 2.94 -14.69 -44.85
C LEU A 14 4.37 -15.10 -44.58
N ALA A 15 5.19 -15.03 -45.62
CA ALA A 15 6.60 -15.28 -45.64
C ALA A 15 7.36 -14.24 -44.79
N ILE A 16 8.18 -14.71 -43.84
CA ILE A 16 9.08 -13.87 -43.06
C ILE A 16 10.41 -13.76 -43.82
N ALA A 17 10.70 -12.58 -44.34
CA ALA A 17 12.00 -12.23 -44.90
C ALA A 17 12.97 -11.93 -43.76
N ALA A 18 14.01 -12.73 -43.63
CA ALA A 18 15.12 -12.49 -42.71
C ALA A 18 16.03 -11.40 -43.26
N THR A 19 16.05 -10.23 -42.65
CA THR A 19 17.04 -9.18 -42.94
C THR A 19 18.18 -9.31 -41.89
N SER A 20 19.33 -9.76 -42.41
CA SER A 20 20.59 -9.83 -41.69
C SER A 20 21.16 -8.41 -41.51
N ALA A 21 21.31 -7.93 -40.28
CA ALA A 21 22.04 -6.70 -39.97
C ALA A 21 23.53 -7.03 -39.72
N PRO A 22 24.48 -6.20 -40.22
CA PRO A 22 25.91 -6.45 -40.03
C PRO A 22 26.33 -6.16 -38.60
N ALA A 23 27.15 -7.07 -38.04
CA ALA A 23 27.79 -6.92 -36.76
C ALA A 23 28.81 -5.77 -36.81
N VAL A 24 28.56 -4.71 -36.05
CA VAL A 24 29.58 -3.68 -35.75
C VAL A 24 30.43 -4.18 -34.59
N GLU A 25 31.65 -4.59 -34.95
CA GLU A 25 32.72 -4.96 -34.03
C GLU A 25 33.16 -3.73 -33.23
N ARG A 26 32.70 -3.61 -31.99
CA ARG A 26 33.19 -2.60 -31.03
C ARG A 26 34.39 -3.13 -30.29
N LYS A 27 35.57 -2.59 -30.64
CA LYS A 27 36.84 -2.70 -29.93
C LYS A 27 36.64 -2.41 -28.43
N PRO A 28 37.13 -3.26 -27.51
CA PRO A 28 37.02 -2.99 -26.09
C PRO A 28 37.96 -1.85 -25.67
N ALA A 29 37.38 -0.71 -25.34
CA ALA A 29 38.08 0.34 -24.60
C ALA A 29 38.18 -0.08 -23.13
N ARG A 30 39.41 -0.17 -22.66
CA ARG A 30 39.83 -0.46 -21.29
C ARG A 30 39.31 0.66 -20.38
N PRO A 31 38.46 0.40 -19.38
CA PRO A 31 38.12 1.44 -18.39
C PRO A 31 39.25 1.55 -17.38
N SER A 32 39.83 2.73 -17.26
CA SER A 32 40.65 3.12 -16.12
C SER A 32 39.78 3.04 -14.87
N ALA A 33 40.17 2.22 -13.92
CA ALA A 33 39.58 2.14 -12.60
C ALA A 33 39.83 3.47 -11.88
N VAL A 34 38.82 4.33 -11.88
CA VAL A 34 38.65 5.33 -10.84
C VAL A 34 37.68 4.75 -9.86
N GLU A 35 38.22 4.11 -8.84
CA GLU A 35 37.48 3.65 -7.66
C GLU A 35 36.91 4.89 -6.94
N LYS A 36 35.72 5.29 -7.36
CA LYS A 36 34.93 6.28 -6.66
C LYS A 36 34.25 5.54 -5.50
N LYS A 37 34.95 5.52 -4.34
CA LYS A 37 34.39 5.10 -3.06
C LYS A 37 33.01 5.70 -2.91
N ALA A 38 31.97 4.88 -3.06
CA ALA A 38 30.60 5.29 -2.79
C ALA A 38 30.52 5.75 -1.33
N PRO A 39 29.85 6.88 -1.03
CA PRO A 39 29.65 7.25 0.35
C PRO A 39 28.79 6.16 0.99
N GLU A 40 29.36 5.53 2.00
CA GLU A 40 28.69 4.60 2.89
C GLU A 40 27.47 5.32 3.45
N LYS A 41 26.28 4.95 2.97
CA LYS A 41 25.00 5.44 3.47
C LYS A 41 24.89 4.93 4.90
N LYS A 42 25.29 5.77 5.88
CA LYS A 42 24.96 5.57 7.28
C LYS A 42 23.47 5.19 7.30
N ALA A 43 23.15 4.01 7.84
CA ALA A 43 21.80 3.67 8.16
C ALA A 43 21.26 4.81 9.05
N ASP A 44 20.38 5.62 8.48
CA ASP A 44 19.75 6.71 9.21
C ASP A 44 19.01 6.08 10.39
N ALA A 45 19.47 6.38 11.59
CA ALA A 45 18.67 6.21 12.78
C ALA A 45 17.30 6.87 12.53
N PRO A 46 16.18 6.29 12.99
CA PRO A 46 14.88 6.93 12.83
C PRO A 46 14.99 8.39 13.28
N PRO A 47 14.49 9.37 12.49
CA PRO A 47 14.57 10.76 12.86
C PRO A 47 13.96 10.96 14.24
N GLU A 48 14.68 11.67 15.13
CA GLU A 48 14.14 12.04 16.42
C GLU A 48 12.82 12.80 16.22
N PRO A 49 11.78 12.49 17.02
CA PRO A 49 10.50 13.19 16.91
C PRO A 49 10.71 14.70 17.09
N ALA A 50 10.09 15.49 16.22
CA ALA A 50 10.11 16.94 16.37
C ALA A 50 9.50 17.33 17.76
N PRO A 51 9.97 18.43 18.38
CA PRO A 51 9.45 18.87 19.67
C PRO A 51 7.91 18.96 19.64
N GLY A 52 7.24 18.30 20.59
CA GLY A 52 5.79 18.27 20.68
C GLY A 52 5.09 17.16 19.89
N VAL A 53 5.82 16.32 19.16
CA VAL A 53 5.26 15.12 18.50
C VAL A 53 5.41 13.91 19.42
N PRO A 54 4.33 13.18 19.76
CA PRO A 54 4.40 12.00 20.59
C PRO A 54 5.30 10.91 19.98
N LEU A 55 5.99 10.15 20.83
CA LEU A 55 6.85 9.04 20.40
C LEU A 55 6.09 7.96 19.62
N TYR A 56 4.78 7.83 19.82
CA TYR A 56 3.89 6.88 19.12
C TYR A 56 3.25 7.45 17.86
N GLU A 57 3.64 8.64 17.40
CA GLU A 57 3.02 9.30 16.23
C GLU A 57 3.00 8.39 14.98
N GLY A 58 4.11 7.72 14.68
CA GLY A 58 4.16 6.79 13.56
C GLY A 58 3.20 5.60 13.69
N GLN A 59 3.07 5.09 14.90
CA GLN A 59 2.19 3.95 15.20
C GLN A 59 0.71 4.36 15.10
N ILE A 60 0.34 5.53 15.60
CA ILE A 60 -1.05 6.01 15.56
C ILE A 60 -1.48 6.40 14.15
N MET A 61 -0.57 6.99 13.34
CA MET A 61 -0.82 7.25 11.92
C MET A 61 -1.03 5.95 11.15
N ARG A 62 -0.24 4.90 11.43
CA ARG A 62 -0.43 3.59 10.84
C ARG A 62 -1.74 2.93 11.26
N LEU A 63 -2.12 3.06 12.53
CA LEU A 63 -3.41 2.57 13.04
C LEU A 63 -4.58 3.26 12.32
N ALA A 64 -4.52 4.58 12.13
CA ALA A 64 -5.53 5.33 11.37
C ALA A 64 -5.66 4.83 9.92
N GLU A 65 -4.54 4.59 9.24
CA GLU A 65 -4.52 4.04 7.88
C GLU A 65 -5.15 2.64 7.81
N ILE A 66 -4.83 1.77 8.77
CA ILE A 66 -5.42 0.43 8.88
C ILE A 66 -6.93 0.51 9.10
N MET A 67 -7.41 1.42 9.95
CA MET A 67 -8.85 1.62 10.16
C MET A 67 -9.56 2.05 8.88
N GLY A 68 -8.93 2.90 8.07
CA GLY A 68 -9.45 3.29 6.75
C GLY A 68 -9.56 2.10 5.80
N ALA A 69 -8.50 1.30 5.69
CA ALA A 69 -8.47 0.10 4.87
C ALA A 69 -9.56 -0.92 5.29
N LEU A 70 -9.70 -1.14 6.61
CA LEU A 70 -10.70 -2.06 7.16
C LEU A 70 -12.13 -1.54 6.97
N ALA A 71 -12.36 -0.23 7.12
CA ALA A 71 -13.68 0.36 6.88
C ALA A 71 -14.19 0.10 5.46
N TYR A 72 -13.31 0.11 4.47
CA TYR A 72 -13.65 -0.22 3.09
C TYR A 72 -13.77 -1.73 2.85
N LEU A 73 -12.70 -2.48 3.17
CA LEU A 73 -12.60 -3.89 2.81
C LEU A 73 -13.68 -4.76 3.48
N ARG A 74 -14.07 -4.47 4.72
CA ARG A 74 -15.05 -5.25 5.45
C ARG A 74 -16.47 -5.01 4.92
N ASP A 75 -16.80 -3.78 4.53
CA ASP A 75 -18.05 -3.50 3.82
C ASP A 75 -18.05 -4.18 2.44
N LEU A 76 -16.95 -4.11 1.68
CA LEU A 76 -16.78 -4.78 0.38
C LEU A 76 -16.96 -6.31 0.48
N CYS A 77 -16.47 -6.93 1.55
CA CYS A 77 -16.53 -8.37 1.75
C CYS A 77 -17.81 -8.86 2.45
N GLY A 78 -18.73 -7.96 2.75
CA GLY A 78 -20.05 -8.32 3.32
C GLY A 78 -20.02 -8.57 4.83
N ASP A 79 -18.93 -8.19 5.52
CA ASP A 79 -18.84 -8.30 6.99
C ASP A 79 -19.76 -7.27 7.68
N GLY A 80 -20.03 -6.13 7.01
CA GLY A 80 -21.03 -5.14 7.42
C GLY A 80 -20.66 -4.26 8.61
N ASP A 81 -19.44 -4.35 9.10
CA ASP A 81 -18.95 -3.60 10.27
C ASP A 81 -17.97 -2.46 9.93
N GLY A 82 -17.85 -2.08 8.66
CA GLY A 82 -17.02 -0.94 8.24
C GLY A 82 -17.42 0.37 8.94
N ALA A 83 -18.71 0.51 9.32
CA ALA A 83 -19.20 1.64 10.11
C ALA A 83 -18.54 1.73 11.50
N GLU A 84 -18.20 0.60 12.12
CA GLU A 84 -17.50 0.58 13.41
C GLU A 84 -16.08 1.16 13.30
N TYR A 85 -15.36 0.86 12.22
CA TYR A 85 -14.03 1.43 12.00
C TYR A 85 -14.07 2.94 11.76
N ARG A 86 -15.14 3.45 11.13
CA ARG A 86 -15.40 4.90 11.02
C ARG A 86 -15.65 5.53 12.39
N ALA A 87 -16.47 4.90 13.22
CA ALA A 87 -16.76 5.37 14.57
C ALA A 87 -15.49 5.36 15.46
N ARG A 88 -14.68 4.29 15.41
CA ARG A 88 -13.40 4.21 16.12
C ARG A 88 -12.43 5.30 15.68
N MET A 89 -12.40 5.62 14.38
CA MET A 89 -11.58 6.72 13.87
C MET A 89 -12.06 8.07 14.39
N ALA A 90 -13.37 8.31 14.48
CA ALA A 90 -13.91 9.52 15.08
C ALA A 90 -13.46 9.65 16.55
N THR A 91 -13.58 8.59 17.34
CA THR A 91 -13.08 8.56 18.73
C THR A 91 -11.57 8.84 18.80
N LEU A 92 -10.79 8.27 17.89
CA LEU A 92 -9.35 8.53 17.83
C LEU A 92 -9.05 10.00 17.52
N LEU A 93 -9.79 10.61 16.60
CA LEU A 93 -9.65 12.03 16.27
C LEU A 93 -10.01 12.94 17.45
N ASP A 94 -10.97 12.55 18.26
CA ASP A 94 -11.39 13.33 19.44
C ASP A 94 -10.34 13.21 20.57
N ALA A 95 -9.72 12.04 20.72
CA ALA A 95 -8.69 11.81 21.73
C ALA A 95 -7.33 12.42 21.32
N GLU A 96 -6.92 12.23 20.08
CA GLU A 96 -5.55 12.48 19.62
C GLU A 96 -5.40 13.71 18.73
N GLY A 97 -6.50 14.19 18.14
CA GLY A 97 -6.52 15.36 17.25
C GLY A 97 -6.49 16.68 18.03
N THR A 98 -5.50 16.85 18.92
CA THR A 98 -5.36 17.99 19.83
C THR A 98 -5.07 19.31 19.16
N THR A 99 -4.53 19.29 17.94
CA THR A 99 -4.33 20.47 17.09
C THR A 99 -4.96 20.25 15.72
N PRO A 100 -5.34 21.31 14.98
CA PRO A 100 -5.87 21.19 13.64
C PRO A 100 -4.96 20.35 12.70
N ASP A 101 -3.67 20.63 12.71
CA ASP A 101 -2.68 19.92 11.88
C ASP A 101 -2.60 18.42 12.22
N ARG A 102 -2.61 18.06 13.50
CA ARG A 102 -2.59 16.68 13.92
C ARG A 102 -3.87 15.97 13.53
N ARG A 103 -5.01 16.61 13.71
CA ARG A 103 -6.33 16.10 13.28
C ARG A 103 -6.35 15.84 11.77
N GLU A 104 -5.83 16.78 10.98
CA GLU A 104 -5.73 16.64 9.52
C GLU A 104 -4.81 15.49 9.10
N ARG A 105 -3.64 15.34 9.74
CA ARG A 105 -2.72 14.23 9.45
C ARG A 105 -3.36 12.87 9.76
N LEU A 106 -4.04 12.72 10.88
CA LEU A 106 -4.76 11.50 11.25
C LEU A 106 -5.88 11.18 10.26
N ALA A 107 -6.72 12.16 9.94
CA ALA A 107 -7.78 12.01 8.95
C ALA A 107 -7.22 11.68 7.56
N GLY A 108 -6.10 12.30 7.19
CA GLY A 108 -5.36 12.01 5.95
C GLY A 108 -4.84 10.58 5.90
N ALA A 109 -4.31 10.06 7.01
CA ALA A 109 -3.86 8.67 7.10
C ALA A 109 -5.01 7.68 6.90
N TYR A 110 -6.14 7.90 7.58
CA TYR A 110 -7.36 7.11 7.39
C TYR A 110 -7.83 7.13 5.92
N ASN A 111 -7.92 8.32 5.34
CA ASN A 111 -8.36 8.48 3.95
C ASN A 111 -7.42 7.79 2.95
N ARG A 112 -6.10 7.79 3.19
CA ARG A 112 -5.15 7.03 2.36
C ARG A 112 -5.44 5.53 2.41
N GLY A 113 -5.67 4.98 3.60
CA GLY A 113 -6.05 3.58 3.76
C GLY A 113 -7.34 3.24 3.03
N TYR A 114 -8.40 4.01 3.27
CA TYR A 114 -9.71 3.80 2.64
C TYR A 114 -9.60 3.82 1.10
N ARG A 115 -9.10 4.95 0.54
CA ARG A 115 -9.03 5.16 -0.91
C ARG A 115 -8.02 4.24 -1.61
N GLY A 116 -6.92 3.90 -0.96
CA GLY A 116 -5.93 2.97 -1.51
C GLY A 116 -6.54 1.60 -1.78
N TYR A 117 -7.40 1.13 -0.90
CA TYR A 117 -8.10 -0.15 -1.10
C TYR A 117 -9.33 -0.04 -1.98
N GLU A 118 -10.06 1.07 -1.93
CA GLU A 118 -11.16 1.38 -2.84
C GLU A 118 -10.73 1.36 -4.31
N THR A 119 -9.57 1.94 -4.61
CA THR A 119 -9.03 1.93 -5.99
C THR A 119 -8.48 0.58 -6.42
N THR A 120 -8.08 -0.27 -5.47
CA THR A 120 -7.43 -1.56 -5.75
C THR A 120 -8.43 -2.70 -5.87
N TYR A 121 -9.50 -2.69 -5.08
CA TYR A 121 -10.46 -3.78 -4.99
C TYR A 121 -11.88 -3.30 -5.30
N GLY A 122 -12.42 -3.70 -6.46
CA GLY A 122 -13.83 -3.49 -6.83
C GLY A 122 -14.76 -4.62 -6.37
N GLN A 123 -14.22 -5.73 -5.87
CA GLN A 123 -14.96 -6.89 -5.37
C GLN A 123 -14.17 -7.63 -4.30
N CYS A 124 -14.87 -8.39 -3.45
CA CYS A 124 -14.24 -9.20 -2.43
C CYS A 124 -13.52 -10.41 -3.04
N THR A 125 -12.19 -10.42 -2.94
CA THR A 125 -11.32 -11.50 -3.41
C THR A 125 -10.64 -12.20 -2.24
N ALA A 126 -10.00 -13.35 -2.51
CA ALA A 126 -9.16 -14.02 -1.51
C ALA A 126 -8.03 -13.09 -0.98
N ASN A 127 -7.46 -12.27 -1.86
CA ASN A 127 -6.44 -11.29 -1.46
C ASN A 127 -7.02 -10.17 -0.58
N ALA A 128 -8.25 -9.69 -0.86
CA ALA A 128 -8.95 -8.74 0.00
C ALA A 128 -9.16 -9.33 1.40
N ARG A 129 -9.62 -10.56 1.51
CA ARG A 129 -9.79 -11.26 2.80
C ARG A 129 -8.46 -11.47 3.54
N ALA A 130 -7.39 -11.82 2.83
CA ALA A 130 -6.06 -11.92 3.42
C ALA A 130 -5.55 -10.56 3.93
N ALA A 131 -5.84 -9.46 3.23
CA ALA A 131 -5.53 -8.11 3.67
C ALA A 131 -6.30 -7.75 4.95
N ILE A 132 -7.61 -8.07 5.03
CA ILE A 132 -8.41 -7.88 6.25
C ILE A 132 -7.76 -8.60 7.44
N ALA A 133 -7.46 -9.91 7.31
CA ALA A 133 -6.87 -10.69 8.39
C ALA A 133 -5.55 -10.09 8.88
N ARG A 134 -4.69 -9.68 7.95
CA ARG A 134 -3.41 -9.03 8.27
C ARG A 134 -3.61 -7.71 9.02
N PHE A 135 -4.52 -6.86 8.55
CA PHE A 135 -4.77 -5.56 9.17
C PHE A 135 -5.44 -5.66 10.53
N VAL A 136 -6.35 -6.61 10.74
CA VAL A 136 -6.91 -6.87 12.06
C VAL A 136 -5.81 -7.28 13.03
N ALA A 137 -4.91 -8.18 12.62
CA ALA A 137 -3.79 -8.60 13.46
C ALA A 137 -2.80 -7.46 13.74
N GLU A 138 -2.43 -6.68 12.72
CA GLU A 138 -1.50 -5.54 12.83
C GLU A 138 -2.10 -4.43 13.70
N GLY A 139 -3.33 -4.02 13.43
CA GLY A 139 -4.04 -3.00 14.20
C GLY A 139 -4.19 -3.37 15.66
N GLY A 140 -4.53 -4.65 15.94
CA GLY A 140 -4.62 -5.15 17.31
C GLY A 140 -3.27 -5.12 18.04
N ARG A 141 -2.15 -5.40 17.36
CA ARG A 141 -0.81 -5.26 17.97
C ARG A 141 -0.48 -3.80 18.24
N LEU A 142 -0.67 -2.91 17.26
CA LEU A 142 -0.38 -1.49 17.41
C LEU A 142 -1.18 -0.86 18.56
N SER A 143 -2.48 -1.20 18.68
CA SER A 143 -3.32 -0.68 19.76
C SER A 143 -2.79 -1.12 21.13
N ARG A 144 -2.42 -2.38 21.30
CA ARG A 144 -1.82 -2.87 22.56
C ARG A 144 -0.49 -2.19 22.84
N ASP A 145 0.41 -2.14 21.88
CA ASP A 145 1.73 -1.54 22.04
C ASP A 145 1.65 -0.07 22.46
N ILE A 146 0.71 0.68 21.92
CA ILE A 146 0.47 2.08 22.29
C ILE A 146 -0.09 2.16 23.71
N SER A 147 -1.12 1.36 24.01
CA SER A 147 -1.74 1.35 25.35
C SER A 147 -0.77 0.93 26.44
N ASP A 148 0.02 -0.11 26.22
CA ASP A 148 0.96 -0.64 27.21
C ASP A 148 2.14 0.30 27.49
N ARG A 149 2.56 1.06 26.48
CA ARG A 149 3.73 1.96 26.63
C ARG A 149 3.36 3.38 27.01
N TYR A 150 2.19 3.85 26.60
CA TYR A 150 1.82 5.28 26.68
C TYR A 150 0.45 5.51 27.33
N GLY A 151 -0.36 4.46 27.54
CA GLY A 151 -1.70 4.55 28.14
C GLY A 151 -1.74 4.57 29.65
N GLY A 152 -0.60 4.58 30.35
CA GLY A 152 -0.50 4.58 31.80
C GLY A 152 -0.64 5.98 32.39
N THR A 153 -1.82 6.31 32.87
CA THR A 153 -2.04 7.25 33.98
C THR A 153 -2.95 6.61 34.98
#